data_4702b4e2c2415f2a1476189cda8b2510
#
_entry.id   4702b4e2c2415f2a1476189cda8b2510
#
_cell.length_a   1.000
_cell.length_b   1.000
_cell.length_c   1.000
_cell.angle_alpha   90.00
_cell.angle_beta   90.00
_cell.angle_gamma   90.00
#
_symmetry.space_group_name_H-M   'P 1'
#
loop_
_entity.id
_entity.type
_entity.pdbx_description
1 polymer ?
#
loop_
_entity_poly.entity_id
_entity_poly.type
_entity_poly.pdbx_seq_one_letter_code
_entity_poly.pdbx_strand_id
1 'polypeptide(L)'
;AATKVRAAEDGWNTREPAKIALAYTEDSVWRNRTQFITGRAEIEDLLTRKWAKELDYRLIKELWAFTHNRIGVRFAYEYHDHNNNWFRAYGNENWEFDEHGLMRCRIASINDLPIEEADRKFLWTRGQTGKRPDDHPGLTDLGL
;
A
#
# COMPACT_ATOMS: atom_id res chain seq x y z
N ALA A 1 -13.37 10.25 -0.91
CA ALA A 1 -11.92 10.03 -1.13
C ALA A 1 -11.28 9.35 0.08
N ALA A 2 -11.49 9.86 1.30
CA ALA A 2 -10.89 9.28 2.50
C ALA A 2 -11.29 7.81 2.71
N THR A 3 -12.54 7.46 2.44
CA THR A 3 -13.04 6.08 2.53
C THR A 3 -12.30 5.16 1.56
N LYS A 4 -12.04 5.62 0.32
CA LYS A 4 -11.28 4.84 -0.67
C LYS A 4 -9.84 4.64 -0.26
N VAL A 5 -9.22 5.64 0.35
CA VAL A 5 -7.83 5.54 0.84
C VAL A 5 -7.74 4.50 1.96
N ARG A 6 -8.67 4.53 2.92
CA ARG A 6 -8.71 3.54 4.01
C ARG A 6 -9.01 2.14 3.48
N ALA A 7 -9.92 2.01 2.53
CA ALA A 7 -10.25 0.71 1.93
C ALA A 7 -9.02 0.11 1.22
N ALA A 8 -8.23 0.93 0.54
CA ALA A 8 -6.99 0.48 -0.09
C ALA A 8 -5.94 0.05 0.94
N GLU A 9 -5.78 0.83 2.01
CA GLU A 9 -4.90 0.46 3.12
C GLU A 9 -5.30 -0.90 3.70
N ASP A 10 -6.57 -1.06 4.03
CA ASP A 10 -7.09 -2.30 4.63
C ASP A 10 -6.91 -3.48 3.67
N GLY A 11 -7.19 -3.29 2.38
CA GLY A 11 -7.02 -4.32 1.37
C GLY A 11 -5.58 -4.79 1.24
N TRP A 12 -4.64 -3.88 1.14
CA TRP A 12 -3.22 -4.23 1.02
C TRP A 12 -2.67 -4.88 2.29
N ASN A 13 -3.16 -4.48 3.46
CA ASN A 13 -2.76 -5.10 4.73
C ASN A 13 -3.22 -6.56 4.85
N THR A 14 -4.18 -7.01 4.04
CA THR A 14 -4.54 -8.44 3.98
C THR A 14 -3.43 -9.28 3.37
N ARG A 15 -2.62 -8.71 2.51
CA ARG A 15 -1.59 -9.40 1.72
C ARG A 15 -2.17 -10.52 0.86
N GLU A 16 -3.37 -10.33 0.32
CA GLU A 16 -4.06 -11.30 -0.55
C GLU A 16 -4.11 -10.77 -1.99
N PRO A 17 -3.12 -11.14 -2.86
CA PRO A 17 -3.00 -10.57 -4.19
C PRO A 17 -4.25 -10.69 -5.06
N ALA A 18 -4.87 -11.87 -5.09
CA ALA A 18 -6.06 -12.10 -5.91
C ALA A 18 -7.24 -11.21 -5.51
N LYS A 19 -7.42 -11.01 -4.21
CA LYS A 19 -8.48 -10.16 -3.66
C LYS A 19 -8.22 -8.69 -3.96
N ILE A 20 -6.97 -8.25 -3.77
CA ILE A 20 -6.56 -6.87 -4.03
C ILE A 20 -6.74 -6.52 -5.50
N ALA A 21 -6.39 -7.42 -6.41
CA ALA A 21 -6.49 -7.19 -7.86
C ALA A 21 -7.91 -6.83 -8.30
N LEU A 22 -8.94 -7.26 -7.58
CA LEU A 22 -10.34 -6.96 -7.91
C LEU A 22 -10.71 -5.48 -7.75
N ALA A 23 -9.92 -4.70 -7.04
CA ALA A 23 -10.13 -3.25 -6.90
C ALA A 23 -9.66 -2.46 -8.13
N TYR A 24 -9.01 -3.13 -9.07
CA TYR A 24 -8.43 -2.54 -10.27
C TYR A 24 -9.18 -2.99 -11.50
N THR A 25 -9.17 -2.16 -12.56
CA THR A 25 -9.76 -2.57 -13.85
C THR A 25 -8.96 -3.71 -14.45
N GLU A 26 -9.60 -4.48 -15.35
CA GLU A 26 -8.92 -5.60 -16.01
C GLU A 26 -7.71 -5.16 -16.85
N ASP A 27 -7.75 -3.93 -17.35
CA ASP A 27 -6.69 -3.31 -18.12
C ASP A 27 -5.91 -2.24 -17.36
N SER A 28 -5.99 -2.25 -16.03
CA SER A 28 -5.32 -1.26 -15.18
C SER A 28 -3.82 -1.19 -15.47
N VAL A 29 -3.30 0.03 -15.49
CA VAL A 29 -1.87 0.27 -15.73
C VAL A 29 -1.21 0.80 -14.47
N TRP A 30 -0.05 0.26 -14.14
CA TRP A 30 0.75 0.67 -12.99
C TRP A 30 2.16 1.04 -13.39
N ARG A 31 2.69 2.06 -12.77
CA ARG A 31 4.13 2.14 -12.52
C ARG A 31 4.34 1.97 -11.02
N ASN A 32 5.07 0.95 -10.64
CA ASN A 32 5.46 0.73 -9.25
C ASN A 32 6.98 0.81 -9.15
N ARG A 33 7.50 1.85 -8.51
CA ARG A 33 8.93 2.17 -8.54
C ARG A 33 9.35 2.39 -10.00
N THR A 34 10.14 1.48 -10.56
CA THR A 34 10.59 1.54 -11.96
C THR A 34 9.94 0.47 -12.84
N GLN A 35 9.03 -0.32 -12.28
CA GLN A 35 8.33 -1.37 -13.02
C GLN A 35 7.02 -0.89 -13.58
N PHE A 36 6.79 -1.17 -14.87
CA PHE A 36 5.53 -0.91 -15.55
C PHE A 36 4.80 -2.24 -15.74
N ILE A 37 3.57 -2.31 -15.27
CA ILE A 37 2.74 -3.51 -15.41
C ILE A 37 1.35 -3.15 -15.89
N THR A 38 0.66 -4.11 -16.51
CA THR A 38 -0.69 -3.94 -17.03
C THR A 38 -1.53 -5.18 -16.71
N GLY A 39 -2.73 -4.93 -16.16
CA GLY A 39 -3.73 -5.96 -15.93
C GLY A 39 -3.62 -6.70 -14.62
N ARG A 40 -4.71 -7.36 -14.26
CA ARG A 40 -4.84 -8.03 -12.95
C ARG A 40 -3.84 -9.16 -12.73
N ALA A 41 -3.52 -9.92 -13.79
CA ALA A 41 -2.56 -11.02 -13.65
C ALA A 41 -1.17 -10.51 -13.28
N GLU A 42 -0.73 -9.41 -13.90
CA GLU A 42 0.57 -8.81 -13.58
C GLU A 42 0.56 -8.14 -12.21
N ILE A 43 -0.58 -7.56 -11.81
CA ILE A 43 -0.76 -7.02 -10.45
C ILE A 43 -0.61 -8.13 -9.41
N GLU A 44 -1.31 -9.26 -9.58
CA GLU A 44 -1.20 -10.40 -8.66
C GLU A 44 0.23 -10.92 -8.58
N ASP A 45 0.92 -11.01 -9.71
CA ASP A 45 2.31 -11.48 -9.75
C ASP A 45 3.25 -10.54 -8.99
N LEU A 46 3.13 -9.22 -9.20
CA LEU A 46 3.92 -8.23 -8.48
C LEU A 46 3.69 -8.32 -6.98
N LEU A 47 2.43 -8.40 -6.55
CA LEU A 47 2.08 -8.45 -5.13
C LEU A 47 2.54 -9.77 -4.49
N THR A 48 2.45 -10.87 -5.20
CA THR A 48 2.94 -12.17 -4.72
C THR A 48 4.45 -12.10 -4.46
N ARG A 49 5.22 -11.54 -5.38
CA ARG A 49 6.66 -11.36 -5.22
C ARG A 49 6.99 -10.38 -4.09
N LYS A 50 6.21 -9.31 -3.95
CA LYS A 50 6.38 -8.32 -2.89
C LYS A 50 6.30 -8.96 -1.51
N TRP A 51 5.24 -9.68 -1.22
CA TRP A 51 5.03 -10.25 0.11
C TRP A 51 5.77 -11.56 0.36
N ALA A 52 6.38 -12.14 -0.66
CA ALA A 52 7.38 -13.19 -0.46
C ALA A 52 8.69 -12.64 0.14
N LYS A 53 8.95 -11.34 -0.02
CA LYS A 53 10.19 -10.67 0.45
C LYS A 53 9.96 -9.72 1.62
N GLU A 54 8.78 -9.12 1.70
CA GLU A 54 8.43 -8.11 2.72
C GLU A 54 7.58 -8.77 3.78
N LEU A 55 8.22 -9.17 4.88
CA LEU A 55 7.60 -9.93 5.97
C LEU A 55 7.08 -9.01 7.06
N ASP A 56 6.04 -9.45 7.78
CA ASP A 56 5.39 -8.68 8.84
C ASP A 56 4.92 -7.28 8.40
N TYR A 57 4.54 -7.17 7.15
CA TYR A 57 4.13 -5.95 6.48
C TYR A 57 2.95 -5.26 7.17
N ARG A 58 3.11 -3.96 7.42
CA ARG A 58 2.06 -3.07 7.95
C ARG A 58 2.12 -1.75 7.22
N LEU A 59 0.99 -1.33 6.69
CA LEU A 59 0.84 -0.16 5.82
C LEU A 59 -0.11 0.86 6.45
N ILE A 60 0.26 2.13 6.37
CA ILE A 60 -0.64 3.25 6.66
C ILE A 60 -0.65 4.18 5.46
N LYS A 61 -1.85 4.50 4.98
CA LYS A 61 -2.07 5.49 3.91
C LYS A 61 -2.73 6.74 4.45
N GLU A 62 -2.47 7.86 3.79
CA GLU A 62 -3.09 9.14 4.12
C GLU A 62 -3.51 9.84 2.83
N LEU A 63 -4.76 10.31 2.80
CA LEU A 63 -5.25 11.14 1.70
C LEU A 63 -4.45 12.45 1.70
N TRP A 64 -3.86 12.80 0.54
CA TRP A 64 -3.17 14.06 0.39
C TRP A 64 -4.05 15.11 -0.31
N ALA A 65 -4.64 14.74 -1.44
CA ALA A 65 -5.53 15.62 -2.20
C ALA A 65 -6.39 14.79 -3.16
N PHE A 66 -7.49 15.34 -3.61
CA PHE A 66 -8.31 14.69 -4.63
C PHE A 66 -9.00 15.71 -5.52
N THR A 67 -9.32 15.31 -6.75
CA THR A 67 -10.15 16.07 -7.67
C THR A 67 -10.80 15.10 -8.64
N HIS A 68 -12.12 15.22 -8.83
CA HIS A 68 -12.87 14.32 -9.71
C HIS A 68 -12.58 12.85 -9.40
N ASN A 69 -12.06 12.10 -10.41
CA ASN A 69 -11.74 10.68 -10.30
C ASN A 69 -10.27 10.39 -9.94
N ARG A 70 -9.54 11.41 -9.46
CA ARG A 70 -8.13 11.30 -9.11
C ARG A 70 -7.89 11.54 -7.63
N ILE A 71 -7.02 10.73 -7.03
CA ILE A 71 -6.64 10.84 -5.63
C ILE A 71 -5.13 10.77 -5.53
N GLY A 72 -4.55 11.76 -4.83
CA GLY A 72 -3.15 11.73 -4.43
C GLY A 72 -3.04 11.22 -3.01
N VAL A 73 -2.14 10.27 -2.76
CA VAL A 73 -1.98 9.56 -1.50
C VAL A 73 -0.52 9.53 -1.11
N ARG A 74 -0.24 9.77 0.16
CA ARG A 74 1.06 9.40 0.72
C ARG A 74 0.90 8.18 1.60
N PHE A 75 1.96 7.39 1.73
CA PHE A 75 1.92 6.19 2.55
C PHE A 75 3.29 5.87 3.12
N ALA A 76 3.29 5.05 4.14
CA ALA A 76 4.50 4.40 4.63
C ALA A 76 4.15 2.98 5.03
N TYR A 77 5.11 2.08 4.93
CA TYR A 77 4.94 0.72 5.46
C TYR A 77 6.24 0.23 6.07
N GLU A 78 6.08 -0.65 7.04
CA GLU A 78 7.20 -1.30 7.71
C GLU A 78 7.18 -2.78 7.42
N TYR A 79 8.35 -3.35 7.23
CA TYR A 79 8.53 -4.77 6.95
C TYR A 79 9.97 -5.17 7.30
N HIS A 80 10.20 -6.48 7.38
CA HIS A 80 11.58 -7.00 7.43
C HIS A 80 11.82 -8.01 6.32
N ASP A 81 13.07 -8.24 5.98
CA ASP A 81 13.46 -9.26 5.02
C ASP A 81 13.70 -10.62 5.72
N HIS A 82 14.13 -11.63 4.97
CA HIS A 82 14.40 -12.97 5.50
C HIS A 82 15.59 -13.02 6.45
N ASN A 83 16.40 -11.96 6.51
CA ASN A 83 17.55 -11.84 7.43
C ASN A 83 17.23 -10.94 8.63
N ASN A 84 15.94 -10.63 8.86
CA ASN A 84 15.48 -9.75 9.93
C ASN A 84 16.03 -8.33 9.86
N ASN A 85 16.36 -7.85 8.68
CA ASN A 85 16.67 -6.46 8.45
C ASN A 85 15.34 -5.69 8.31
N TRP A 86 15.13 -4.67 9.14
CA TRP A 86 13.91 -3.88 9.12
C TRP A 86 14.03 -2.65 8.22
N PHE A 87 12.91 -2.28 7.62
CA PHE A 87 12.80 -1.14 6.73
C PHE A 87 11.50 -0.39 6.99
N ARG A 88 11.55 0.93 6.79
CA ARG A 88 10.36 1.75 6.59
C ARG A 88 10.42 2.34 5.20
N ALA A 89 9.43 2.02 4.39
CA ALA A 89 9.31 2.56 3.04
C ALA A 89 8.36 3.75 3.06
N TYR A 90 8.78 4.85 2.45
CA TYR A 90 7.96 6.05 2.28
C TYR A 90 7.55 6.15 0.82
N GLY A 91 6.26 6.42 0.58
CA GLY A 91 5.76 6.50 -0.78
C GLY A 91 4.74 7.59 -1.00
N ASN A 92 4.66 7.98 -2.27
CA ASN A 92 3.61 8.84 -2.79
C ASN A 92 3.04 8.14 -4.00
N GLU A 93 1.72 8.16 -4.13
CA GLU A 93 1.08 7.55 -5.29
C GLU A 93 -0.07 8.38 -5.81
N ASN A 94 -0.31 8.25 -7.10
CA ASN A 94 -1.39 8.90 -7.81
C ASN A 94 -2.34 7.81 -8.32
N TRP A 95 -3.63 8.00 -8.05
CA TRP A 95 -4.68 7.08 -8.46
C TRP A 95 -5.64 7.73 -9.43
N GLU A 96 -6.12 6.97 -10.40
CA GLU A 96 -7.23 7.37 -11.25
C GLU A 96 -8.23 6.22 -11.34
N PHE A 97 -9.53 6.56 -11.21
CA PHE A 97 -10.63 5.59 -11.18
C PHE A 97 -11.46 5.68 -12.44
N ASP A 98 -12.09 4.57 -12.81
CA ASP A 98 -13.09 4.56 -13.86
C ASP A 98 -14.47 4.97 -13.30
N GLU A 99 -15.49 4.95 -14.16
CA GLU A 99 -16.87 5.31 -13.81
C GLU A 99 -17.53 4.32 -12.84
N HIS A 100 -17.00 3.10 -12.71
CA HIS A 100 -17.50 2.06 -11.80
C HIS A 100 -16.78 2.05 -10.46
N GLY A 101 -15.82 2.96 -10.25
CA GLY A 101 -15.06 3.06 -9.01
C GLY A 101 -13.89 2.11 -8.91
N LEU A 102 -13.50 1.47 -10.01
CA LEU A 102 -12.29 0.65 -10.06
C LEU A 102 -11.09 1.50 -10.47
N MET A 103 -9.93 1.21 -9.89
CA MET A 103 -8.72 1.96 -10.21
C MET A 103 -8.13 1.50 -11.53
N ARG A 104 -8.03 2.42 -12.49
CA ARG A 104 -7.50 2.13 -13.83
C ARG A 104 -6.05 2.55 -14.03
N CYS A 105 -5.53 3.38 -13.11
CA CYS A 105 -4.15 3.83 -13.18
C CYS A 105 -3.62 4.04 -11.77
N ARG A 106 -2.41 3.52 -11.51
CA ARG A 106 -1.70 3.74 -10.26
C ARG A 106 -0.24 4.02 -10.58
N ILE A 107 0.25 5.15 -10.07
CA ILE A 107 1.64 5.57 -10.26
C ILE A 107 2.24 5.77 -8.89
N ALA A 108 3.22 4.95 -8.50
CA ALA A 108 3.79 4.96 -7.15
C ALA A 108 5.31 5.10 -7.16
N SER A 109 5.79 6.07 -6.41
CA SER A 109 7.21 6.26 -6.11
C SER A 109 7.46 5.89 -4.66
N ILE A 110 8.49 5.09 -4.38
CA ILE A 110 8.74 4.50 -3.07
C ILE A 110 10.24 4.56 -2.75
N ASN A 111 10.56 4.99 -1.53
CA ASN A 111 11.93 5.02 -1.02
C ASN A 111 12.01 4.17 0.25
N ASP A 112 12.90 3.19 0.28
CA ASP A 112 13.11 2.35 1.44
C ASP A 112 14.21 2.93 2.34
N LEU A 113 13.93 2.98 3.65
CA LEU A 113 14.87 3.41 4.67
C LEU A 113 15.17 2.23 5.58
N PRO A 114 16.42 1.76 5.68
CA PRO A 114 16.79 0.79 6.72
C PRO A 114 16.59 1.41 8.11
N ILE A 115 15.96 0.64 9.00
CA ILE A 115 15.73 1.05 10.40
C ILE A 115 16.15 -0.09 11.34
N GLU A 116 16.33 0.23 12.61
CA GLU A 116 16.45 -0.80 13.64
C GLU A 116 15.06 -1.31 14.03
N GLU A 117 14.96 -2.55 14.48
CA GLU A 117 13.68 -3.09 14.96
C GLU A 117 13.07 -2.21 16.04
N ALA A 118 13.89 -1.66 16.95
CA ALA A 118 13.44 -0.76 18.01
C ALA A 118 12.85 0.55 17.50
N ASP A 119 13.12 0.93 16.26
CA ASP A 119 12.60 2.16 15.65
C ASP A 119 11.26 1.98 14.96
N ARG A 120 10.66 0.80 15.03
CA ARG A 120 9.36 0.52 14.45
C ARG A 120 8.28 1.37 15.10
N LYS A 121 7.38 1.89 14.27
CA LYS A 121 6.23 2.70 14.69
C LYS A 121 4.88 2.02 14.42
N PHE A 122 4.86 1.00 13.55
CA PHE A 122 3.65 0.28 13.17
C PHE A 122 3.58 -1.01 13.98
N LEU A 123 3.03 -0.91 15.19
CA LEU A 123 3.14 -1.94 16.22
C LEU A 123 1.84 -2.69 16.51
N TRP A 124 0.77 -2.46 15.74
CA TRP A 124 -0.48 -3.18 15.98
C TRP A 124 -0.33 -4.66 15.67
N THR A 125 -1.10 -5.48 16.38
CA THR A 125 -1.17 -6.92 16.11
C THR A 125 -1.92 -7.15 14.82
N ARG A 126 -1.32 -7.88 13.87
CA ARG A 126 -1.93 -8.07 12.54
C ARG A 126 -3.26 -8.82 12.59
N GLY A 127 -3.40 -9.81 13.48
CA GLY A 127 -4.59 -10.65 13.50
C GLY A 127 -4.80 -11.38 12.17
N GLN A 128 -6.06 -11.72 11.86
CA GLN A 128 -6.41 -12.43 10.63
C GLN A 128 -6.40 -11.56 9.39
N THR A 129 -6.76 -10.27 9.52
CA THR A 129 -6.92 -9.37 8.38
C THR A 129 -5.73 -8.43 8.17
N GLY A 130 -4.86 -8.28 9.16
CA GLY A 130 -3.78 -7.31 9.14
C GLY A 130 -4.21 -5.86 9.28
N LYS A 131 -5.51 -5.61 9.41
CA LYS A 131 -6.10 -4.28 9.44
C LYS A 131 -5.58 -3.46 10.62
N ARG A 132 -5.20 -2.20 10.35
CA ARG A 132 -4.85 -1.25 11.39
C ARG A 132 -6.07 -0.93 12.25
N PRO A 133 -5.98 -0.97 13.60
CA PRO A 133 -7.08 -0.52 14.46
C PRO A 133 -7.44 0.94 14.18
N ASP A 134 -8.73 1.27 14.30
CA ASP A 134 -9.22 2.62 14.00
C ASP A 134 -8.64 3.69 14.94
N ASP A 135 -8.27 3.30 16.16
CA ASP A 135 -7.64 4.19 17.16
C ASP A 135 -6.11 4.25 17.06
N HIS A 136 -5.50 3.48 16.17
CA HIS A 136 -4.06 3.56 15.94
C HIS A 136 -3.70 4.88 15.25
N PRO A 137 -2.63 5.57 15.67
CA PRO A 137 -2.20 6.82 15.06
C PRO A 137 -1.96 6.69 13.54
N GLY A 138 -2.30 7.74 12.79
CA GLY A 138 -1.98 7.86 11.38
C GLY A 138 -0.59 8.43 11.15
N LEU A 139 -0.20 8.64 9.88
CA LEU A 139 1.14 9.10 9.53
C LEU A 139 1.47 10.46 10.14
N THR A 140 0.55 11.43 10.04
CA THR A 140 0.75 12.76 10.61
C THR A 140 0.95 12.69 12.12
N ASP A 141 0.15 11.89 12.82
CA ASP A 141 0.25 11.71 14.28
C ASP A 141 1.60 11.10 14.68
N LEU A 142 2.15 10.24 13.84
CA LEU A 142 3.44 9.57 14.09
C LEU A 142 4.64 10.43 13.67
N GLY A 143 4.40 11.60 13.08
CA GLY A 143 5.47 12.47 12.60
C GLY A 143 6.17 11.97 11.34
N LEU A 144 5.45 11.17 10.56
CA LEU A 144 5.99 10.58 9.32
C LEU A 144 5.51 11.30 8.08
#